data_dc7a7b94e9682cc8cbe9dd24d54b48fd
#
_entry.id   dc7a7b94e9682cc8cbe9dd24d54b48fd
#
_cell.length_a   1.000
_cell.length_b   1.000
_cell.length_c   1.000
_cell.angle_alpha   90.00
_cell.angle_beta   90.00
_cell.angle_gamma   90.00
#
_symmetry.space_group_name_H-M   'P 1'
#
loop_
_entity.id
_entity.type
_entity.pdbx_description
1 polymer ?
#
loop_
_entity_poly.entity_id
_entity_poly.type
_entity_poly.pdbx_seq_one_letter_code
_entity_poly.pdbx_strand_id
1 'polypeptide(L)'
;MGFAVDFAVNGCGLSADSFYDFFIASKVAKAIEEGSPLFVCGCSGTELALAIFDRVGFSADKKTFVRFERSPEYWAGWIMAYYQWETNRSFAKIREFVPFSQVVNMYHPLHEAPQEKFLDVMNDLIERKKAKKETNLQRLRKLRGLTQKYLAELSGVNLRTLQQYEIGAKDINRASGETINSLALALHCNFYDVMEINMFE
;
A
#
# COMPACT_ATOMS: atom_id res chain seq x y z
N MET A 1 -7.63 -15.06 -7.13
CA MET A 1 -7.96 -13.76 -6.49
C MET A 1 -9.16 -13.07 -7.14
N GLY A 2 -9.25 -12.94 -8.48
CA GLY A 2 -10.39 -12.28 -9.15
C GLY A 2 -11.77 -12.77 -8.69
N PHE A 3 -12.00 -14.07 -8.71
CA PHE A 3 -13.26 -14.65 -8.22
C PHE A 3 -13.51 -14.42 -6.72
N ALA A 4 -12.46 -14.33 -5.91
CA ALA A 4 -12.62 -14.06 -4.47
C ALA A 4 -13.13 -12.62 -4.23
N VAL A 5 -12.60 -11.65 -4.95
CA VAL A 5 -13.06 -10.25 -4.89
C VAL A 5 -14.50 -10.15 -5.40
N ASP A 6 -14.78 -10.74 -6.57
CA ASP A 6 -16.12 -10.71 -7.17
C ASP A 6 -17.18 -11.31 -6.25
N PHE A 7 -16.90 -12.47 -5.65
CA PHE A 7 -17.79 -13.09 -4.68
C PHE A 7 -17.99 -12.24 -3.43
N ALA A 8 -16.94 -11.67 -2.88
CA ALA A 8 -17.03 -10.86 -1.66
C ALA A 8 -17.85 -9.58 -1.88
N VAL A 9 -17.64 -8.90 -3.02
CA VAL A 9 -18.32 -7.65 -3.32
C VAL A 9 -19.73 -7.91 -3.84
N ASN A 10 -19.86 -8.64 -4.92
CA ASN A 10 -21.13 -8.82 -5.61
C ASN A 10 -22.00 -9.93 -4.98
N GLY A 11 -21.40 -10.94 -4.36
CA GLY A 11 -22.10 -12.02 -3.67
C GLY A 11 -22.45 -11.72 -2.22
N CYS A 12 -21.53 -11.10 -1.47
CA CYS A 12 -21.69 -10.84 -0.04
C CYS A 12 -21.97 -9.37 0.31
N GLY A 13 -21.89 -8.45 -0.65
CA GLY A 13 -22.21 -7.03 -0.46
C GLY A 13 -21.15 -6.24 0.30
N LEU A 14 -19.91 -6.74 0.37
CA LEU A 14 -18.78 -6.00 0.95
C LEU A 14 -18.31 -4.89 0.02
N SER A 15 -17.74 -3.82 0.57
CA SER A 15 -16.97 -2.91 -0.26
C SER A 15 -15.66 -3.56 -0.72
N ALA A 16 -15.17 -3.19 -1.89
CA ALA A 16 -13.91 -3.69 -2.43
C ALA A 16 -12.72 -3.40 -1.49
N ASP A 17 -12.71 -2.21 -0.88
CA ASP A 17 -11.69 -1.82 0.09
C ASP A 17 -11.77 -2.66 1.37
N SER A 18 -12.97 -2.91 1.92
CA SER A 18 -13.14 -3.73 3.13
C SER A 18 -12.68 -5.17 2.91
N PHE A 19 -13.01 -5.76 1.76
CA PHE A 19 -12.52 -7.10 1.44
C PHE A 19 -10.99 -7.14 1.31
N TYR A 20 -10.41 -6.13 0.69
CA TYR A 20 -8.95 -6.06 0.55
C TYR A 20 -8.24 -5.88 1.90
N ASP A 21 -8.82 -5.09 2.81
CA ASP A 21 -8.32 -4.95 4.18
C ASP A 21 -8.44 -6.29 4.95
N PHE A 22 -9.53 -7.04 4.80
CA PHE A 22 -9.67 -8.39 5.35
C PHE A 22 -8.64 -9.37 4.76
N PHE A 23 -8.40 -9.29 3.45
CA PHE A 23 -7.39 -10.10 2.76
C PHE A 23 -5.99 -9.91 3.37
N ILE A 24 -5.61 -8.67 3.68
CA ILE A 24 -4.34 -8.37 4.35
C ILE A 24 -4.36 -8.84 5.81
N ALA A 25 -5.41 -8.48 6.57
CA ALA A 25 -5.51 -8.79 7.99
C ALA A 25 -5.54 -10.31 8.27
N SER A 26 -6.16 -11.10 7.40
CA SER A 26 -6.22 -12.57 7.49
C SER A 26 -4.86 -13.25 7.31
N LYS A 27 -3.81 -12.52 6.90
CA LYS A 27 -2.50 -13.04 6.47
C LYS A 27 -2.53 -13.95 5.23
N VAL A 28 -3.68 -14.07 4.56
CA VAL A 28 -3.79 -14.80 3.29
C VAL A 28 -3.01 -14.11 2.18
N ALA A 29 -3.00 -12.76 2.19
CA ALA A 29 -2.16 -11.97 1.30
C ALA A 29 -0.68 -12.37 1.38
N LYS A 30 -0.15 -12.41 2.59
CA LYS A 30 1.24 -12.83 2.83
C LYS A 30 1.50 -14.27 2.41
N ALA A 31 0.58 -15.19 2.68
CA ALA A 31 0.72 -16.57 2.26
C ALA A 31 0.74 -16.73 0.72
N ILE A 32 -0.02 -15.91 -0.03
CA ILE A 32 0.04 -15.89 -1.51
C ILE A 32 1.39 -15.31 -1.98
N GLU A 33 1.87 -14.24 -1.37
CA GLU A 33 3.18 -13.63 -1.66
C GLU A 33 4.34 -14.62 -1.44
N GLU A 34 4.22 -15.48 -0.44
CA GLU A 34 5.18 -16.55 -0.13
C GLU A 34 4.99 -17.80 -0.98
N GLY A 35 4.04 -17.81 -1.92
CA GLY A 35 3.78 -18.91 -2.83
C GLY A 35 3.11 -20.13 -2.20
N SER A 36 2.28 -19.93 -1.15
CA SER A 36 1.55 -21.03 -0.48
C SER A 36 0.73 -21.83 -1.48
N PRO A 37 0.98 -23.15 -1.67
CA PRO A 37 0.24 -23.96 -2.62
C PRO A 37 -1.26 -23.99 -2.37
N LEU A 38 -1.68 -23.92 -1.10
CA LEU A 38 -3.09 -23.91 -0.72
C LEU A 38 -3.83 -22.71 -1.33
N PHE A 39 -3.26 -21.51 -1.28
CA PHE A 39 -3.94 -20.28 -1.70
C PHE A 39 -3.63 -19.88 -3.15
N VAL A 40 -2.54 -20.39 -3.72
CA VAL A 40 -2.17 -20.11 -5.12
C VAL A 40 -2.95 -21.01 -6.09
N CYS A 41 -3.04 -22.30 -5.79
CA CYS A 41 -3.68 -23.29 -6.69
C CYS A 41 -4.58 -24.32 -5.98
N GLY A 42 -4.59 -24.38 -4.66
CA GLY A 42 -5.28 -25.39 -3.88
C GLY A 42 -6.74 -25.07 -3.51
N CYS A 43 -7.23 -23.86 -3.82
CA CYS A 43 -8.61 -23.47 -3.53
C CYS A 43 -9.21 -22.64 -4.66
N SER A 44 -10.56 -22.72 -4.78
CA SER A 44 -11.32 -21.84 -5.66
C SER A 44 -11.35 -20.40 -5.11
N GLY A 45 -11.76 -19.44 -5.95
CA GLY A 45 -11.89 -18.05 -5.48
C GLY A 45 -12.92 -17.88 -4.36
N THR A 46 -14.02 -18.63 -4.40
CA THR A 46 -15.02 -18.61 -3.33
C THR A 46 -14.45 -19.18 -2.03
N GLU A 47 -13.73 -20.31 -2.09
CA GLU A 47 -13.06 -20.88 -0.92
C GLU A 47 -12.00 -19.96 -0.35
N LEU A 48 -11.26 -19.26 -1.22
CA LEU A 48 -10.32 -18.23 -0.81
C LEU A 48 -11.01 -17.10 -0.01
N ALA A 49 -12.13 -16.59 -0.51
CA ALA A 49 -12.90 -15.56 0.18
C ALA A 49 -13.45 -16.06 1.54
N LEU A 50 -13.99 -17.27 1.58
CA LEU A 50 -14.49 -17.89 2.82
C LEU A 50 -13.35 -18.11 3.85
N ALA A 51 -12.17 -18.53 3.41
CA ALA A 51 -11.00 -18.68 4.28
C ALA A 51 -10.53 -17.35 4.85
N ILE A 52 -10.63 -16.26 4.07
CA ILE A 52 -10.36 -14.90 4.54
C ILE A 52 -11.38 -14.51 5.61
N PHE A 53 -12.69 -14.71 5.35
CA PHE A 53 -13.75 -14.36 6.28
C PHE A 53 -13.64 -15.12 7.61
N ASP A 54 -13.38 -16.41 7.54
CA ASP A 54 -13.16 -17.24 8.75
C ASP A 54 -12.03 -16.70 9.63
N ARG A 55 -10.90 -16.36 9.02
CA ARG A 55 -9.72 -15.87 9.74
C ARG A 55 -9.90 -14.51 10.39
N VAL A 56 -10.77 -13.65 9.84
CA VAL A 56 -11.07 -12.33 10.42
C VAL A 56 -12.34 -12.32 11.26
N GLY A 57 -13.00 -13.48 11.41
CA GLY A 57 -14.25 -13.60 12.19
C GLY A 57 -15.45 -12.91 11.53
N PHE A 58 -15.43 -12.75 10.19
CA PHE A 58 -16.54 -12.14 9.45
C PHE A 58 -17.56 -13.19 9.02
N SER A 59 -18.83 -13.01 9.39
CA SER A 59 -19.95 -13.83 8.93
C SER A 59 -20.64 -13.15 7.76
N ALA A 60 -20.51 -13.73 6.56
CA ALA A 60 -21.19 -13.23 5.38
C ALA A 60 -22.58 -13.88 5.24
N ASP A 61 -23.60 -13.06 5.00
CA ASP A 61 -24.88 -13.55 4.50
C ASP A 61 -24.69 -14.04 3.07
N LYS A 62 -24.69 -15.37 2.91
CA LYS A 62 -24.54 -16.00 1.61
C LYS A 62 -25.80 -15.77 0.76
N LYS A 63 -25.78 -14.76 -0.08
CA LYS A 63 -26.76 -14.67 -1.16
C LYS A 63 -26.39 -15.68 -2.25
N THR A 64 -27.38 -16.30 -2.87
CA THR A 64 -27.13 -17.13 -4.04
C THR A 64 -26.55 -16.28 -5.15
N PHE A 65 -25.25 -16.41 -5.38
CA PHE A 65 -24.53 -15.61 -6.36
C PHE A 65 -24.19 -16.49 -7.56
N VAL A 66 -24.82 -16.20 -8.68
CA VAL A 66 -24.50 -16.82 -9.97
C VAL A 66 -24.23 -15.70 -10.95
N ARG A 67 -23.00 -15.62 -11.45
CA ARG A 67 -22.61 -14.62 -12.43
C ARG A 67 -22.00 -15.29 -13.65
N PHE A 68 -22.45 -14.87 -14.83
CA PHE A 68 -21.97 -15.39 -16.11
C PHE A 68 -20.88 -14.52 -16.74
N GLU A 69 -20.78 -13.25 -16.34
CA GLU A 69 -19.82 -12.29 -16.86
C GLU A 69 -18.82 -11.89 -15.79
N ARG A 70 -17.58 -11.62 -16.22
CA ARG A 70 -16.51 -11.13 -15.35
C ARG A 70 -16.73 -9.65 -15.04
N SER A 71 -16.81 -9.32 -13.73
CA SER A 71 -17.03 -7.96 -13.26
C SER A 71 -15.75 -7.10 -13.24
N PRO A 72 -15.89 -5.77 -13.07
CA PRO A 72 -14.76 -4.90 -12.74
C PRO A 72 -13.99 -5.38 -11.50
N GLU A 73 -14.71 -5.90 -10.49
CA GLU A 73 -14.12 -6.44 -9.26
C GLU A 73 -13.31 -7.72 -9.53
N TYR A 74 -13.84 -8.60 -10.40
CA TYR A 74 -13.06 -9.76 -10.85
C TYR A 74 -11.76 -9.34 -11.52
N TRP A 75 -11.84 -8.40 -12.47
CA TRP A 75 -10.68 -7.89 -13.17
C TRP A 75 -9.68 -7.25 -12.20
N ALA A 76 -10.16 -6.41 -11.28
CA ALA A 76 -9.30 -5.76 -10.30
C ALA A 76 -8.55 -6.76 -9.42
N GLY A 77 -9.23 -7.81 -8.94
CA GLY A 77 -8.59 -8.87 -8.18
C GLY A 77 -7.55 -9.65 -8.97
N TRP A 78 -7.85 -9.94 -10.25
CA TRP A 78 -6.93 -10.63 -11.13
C TRP A 78 -5.70 -9.79 -11.46
N ILE A 79 -5.89 -8.55 -11.90
CA ILE A 79 -4.78 -7.68 -12.32
C ILE A 79 -3.88 -7.26 -11.14
N MET A 80 -4.44 -7.17 -9.92
CA MET A 80 -3.64 -6.91 -8.72
C MET A 80 -2.76 -8.09 -8.33
N ALA A 81 -3.23 -9.33 -8.51
CA ALA A 81 -2.39 -10.49 -8.31
C ALA A 81 -1.26 -10.55 -9.35
N TYR A 82 -1.56 -10.20 -10.60
CA TYR A 82 -0.57 -10.06 -11.66
C TYR A 82 0.46 -8.97 -11.34
N TYR A 83 0.00 -7.80 -10.90
CA TYR A 83 0.87 -6.70 -10.50
C TYR A 83 1.81 -7.08 -9.35
N GLN A 84 1.29 -7.76 -8.34
CA GLN A 84 2.09 -8.25 -7.22
C GLN A 84 3.17 -9.21 -7.70
N TRP A 85 2.82 -10.15 -8.56
CA TRP A 85 3.76 -11.14 -9.09
C TRP A 85 4.89 -10.48 -9.88
N GLU A 86 4.56 -9.59 -10.82
CA GLU A 86 5.55 -8.91 -11.67
C GLU A 86 6.48 -7.97 -10.86
N THR A 87 5.95 -7.30 -9.86
CA THR A 87 6.70 -6.27 -9.11
C THR A 87 7.29 -6.77 -7.79
N ASN A 88 6.89 -7.94 -7.32
CA ASN A 88 7.21 -8.48 -6.00
C ASN A 88 6.92 -7.50 -4.83
N ARG A 89 6.00 -6.55 -5.05
CA ARG A 89 5.53 -5.63 -3.99
C ARG A 89 4.44 -6.31 -3.18
N SER A 90 4.53 -6.25 -1.85
CA SER A 90 3.48 -6.83 -1.02
C SER A 90 2.15 -6.10 -1.19
N PHE A 91 1.05 -6.84 -1.10
CA PHE A 91 -0.31 -6.29 -1.16
C PHE A 91 -0.54 -5.21 -0.11
N ALA A 92 0.02 -5.38 1.09
CA ALA A 92 -0.06 -4.39 2.16
C ALA A 92 0.63 -3.07 1.77
N LYS A 93 1.84 -3.13 1.18
CA LYS A 93 2.55 -1.93 0.69
C LYS A 93 1.82 -1.22 -0.45
N ILE A 94 1.17 -1.98 -1.33
CA ILE A 94 0.36 -1.38 -2.40
C ILE A 94 -0.84 -0.64 -1.79
N ARG A 95 -1.52 -1.24 -0.79
CA ARG A 95 -2.68 -0.67 -0.10
C ARG A 95 -2.40 0.66 0.59
N GLU A 96 -1.19 0.88 1.08
CA GLU A 96 -0.79 2.17 1.68
C GLU A 96 -0.92 3.35 0.70
N PHE A 97 -0.72 3.10 -0.59
CA PHE A 97 -0.76 4.14 -1.62
C PHE A 97 -2.03 4.12 -2.44
N VAL A 98 -2.61 2.95 -2.70
CA VAL A 98 -3.73 2.80 -3.63
C VAL A 98 -4.89 2.09 -2.97
N PRO A 99 -6.02 2.77 -2.72
CA PRO A 99 -7.27 2.13 -2.34
C PRO A 99 -7.67 1.10 -3.40
N PHE A 100 -8.20 -0.06 -2.98
CA PHE A 100 -8.56 -1.10 -3.93
C PHE A 100 -9.75 -0.69 -4.82
N SER A 101 -10.67 0.12 -4.29
CA SER A 101 -11.73 0.76 -5.07
C SER A 101 -11.20 1.59 -6.24
N GLN A 102 -10.02 2.23 -6.09
CA GLN A 102 -9.38 2.95 -7.19
C GLN A 102 -8.95 2.01 -8.30
N VAL A 103 -8.48 0.79 -7.97
CA VAL A 103 -8.13 -0.23 -8.96
C VAL A 103 -9.39 -0.71 -9.71
N VAL A 104 -10.50 -0.94 -8.99
CA VAL A 104 -11.79 -1.29 -9.61
C VAL A 104 -12.21 -0.20 -10.62
N ASN A 105 -12.08 1.08 -10.25
CA ASN A 105 -12.42 2.20 -11.12
C ASN A 105 -11.50 2.35 -12.35
N MET A 106 -10.33 1.70 -12.35
CA MET A 106 -9.45 1.66 -13.53
C MET A 106 -9.89 0.61 -14.57
N TYR A 107 -10.93 -0.16 -14.29
CA TYR A 107 -11.44 -1.15 -15.23
C TYR A 107 -11.62 -0.55 -16.63
N HIS A 108 -12.30 0.58 -16.74
CA HIS A 108 -12.34 1.35 -17.98
C HIS A 108 -11.26 2.44 -17.96
N PRO A 109 -10.35 2.52 -18.94
CA PRO A 109 -10.23 1.69 -20.17
C PRO A 109 -9.23 0.53 -20.05
N LEU A 110 -8.65 0.25 -18.87
CA LEU A 110 -7.47 -0.61 -18.76
C LEU A 110 -7.76 -2.11 -18.94
N HIS A 111 -9.03 -2.53 -18.87
CA HIS A 111 -9.38 -3.95 -19.08
C HIS A 111 -9.18 -4.40 -20.54
N GLU A 112 -9.18 -3.46 -21.49
CA GLU A 112 -8.93 -3.71 -22.91
C GLU A 112 -7.47 -3.50 -23.32
N ALA A 113 -6.66 -2.92 -22.40
CA ALA A 113 -5.26 -2.65 -22.64
C ALA A 113 -4.35 -3.84 -22.28
N PRO A 114 -3.15 -3.91 -22.84
CA PRO A 114 -2.12 -4.87 -22.39
C PRO A 114 -1.83 -4.69 -20.88
N GLN A 115 -1.51 -5.78 -20.19
CA GLN A 115 -1.27 -5.77 -18.73
C GLN A 115 -0.12 -4.83 -18.34
N GLU A 116 0.88 -4.68 -19.19
CA GLU A 116 2.01 -3.79 -18.99
C GLU A 116 1.57 -2.34 -18.79
N LYS A 117 0.49 -1.93 -19.49
CA LYS A 117 -0.09 -0.59 -19.30
C LYS A 117 -0.60 -0.36 -17.89
N PHE A 118 -1.21 -1.37 -17.28
CA PHE A 118 -1.62 -1.30 -15.90
C PHE A 118 -0.41 -1.18 -14.95
N LEU A 119 0.66 -1.95 -15.21
CA LEU A 119 1.91 -1.86 -14.42
C LEU A 119 2.47 -0.43 -14.43
N ASP A 120 2.54 0.21 -15.61
CA ASP A 120 3.02 1.58 -15.76
C ASP A 120 2.16 2.56 -14.95
N VAL A 121 0.83 2.49 -15.14
CA VAL A 121 -0.12 3.38 -14.44
C VAL A 121 -0.01 3.22 -12.93
N MET A 122 0.08 1.99 -12.43
CA MET A 122 0.21 1.72 -10.99
C MET A 122 1.55 2.22 -10.43
N ASN A 123 2.65 1.98 -11.15
CA ASN A 123 3.97 2.46 -10.74
C ASN A 123 4.00 3.99 -10.67
N ASP A 124 3.53 4.68 -11.70
CA ASP A 124 3.43 6.14 -11.73
C ASP A 124 2.57 6.68 -10.58
N LEU A 125 1.43 6.04 -10.31
CA LEU A 125 0.53 6.44 -9.24
C LEU A 125 1.19 6.30 -7.87
N ILE A 126 1.86 5.18 -7.61
CA ILE A 126 2.56 4.93 -6.35
C ILE A 126 3.71 5.93 -6.18
N GLU A 127 4.53 6.16 -7.20
CA GLU A 127 5.64 7.11 -7.11
C GLU A 127 5.15 8.56 -6.88
N ARG A 128 4.08 8.98 -7.55
CA ARG A 128 3.45 10.30 -7.30
C ARG A 128 2.91 10.42 -5.86
N LYS A 129 2.33 9.35 -5.32
CA LYS A 129 1.81 9.36 -3.93
C LYS A 129 2.94 9.28 -2.91
N LYS A 130 4.02 8.55 -3.17
CA LYS A 130 5.23 8.58 -2.35
C LYS A 130 5.85 9.97 -2.31
N ALA A 131 5.99 10.64 -3.45
CA ALA A 131 6.50 12.00 -3.54
C ALA A 131 5.62 13.03 -2.80
N LYS A 132 4.33 12.73 -2.61
CA LYS A 132 3.40 13.59 -1.84
C LYS A 132 3.33 13.19 -0.35
N LYS A 133 3.81 12.01 0.03
CA LYS A 133 3.81 11.59 1.44
C LYS A 133 4.79 12.47 2.20
N GLU A 134 4.27 13.19 3.17
CA GLU A 134 5.08 14.02 4.07
C GLU A 134 6.05 13.13 4.85
N THR A 135 7.34 13.44 4.77
CA THR A 135 8.37 12.72 5.56
C THR A 135 8.21 13.01 7.05
N ASN A 136 8.70 12.12 7.90
CA ASN A 136 8.71 12.33 9.35
C ASN A 136 9.43 13.64 9.70
N LEU A 137 10.55 13.91 9.05
CA LEU A 137 11.30 15.15 9.22
C LEU A 137 10.44 16.38 8.90
N GLN A 138 9.76 16.40 7.76
CA GLN A 138 8.89 17.51 7.35
C GLN A 138 7.71 17.68 8.32
N ARG A 139 7.07 16.57 8.72
CA ARG A 139 5.95 16.56 9.67
C ARG A 139 6.37 17.13 11.03
N LEU A 140 7.50 16.68 11.59
CA LEU A 140 8.02 17.16 12.87
C LEU A 140 8.38 18.63 12.81
N ARG A 141 9.03 19.09 11.73
CA ARG A 141 9.35 20.52 11.55
C ARG A 141 8.08 21.37 11.53
N LYS A 142 7.06 20.98 10.77
CA LYS A 142 5.79 21.72 10.70
C LYS A 142 5.07 21.73 12.04
N LEU A 143 5.07 20.60 12.75
CA LEU A 143 4.49 20.50 14.11
C LEU A 143 5.14 21.47 15.09
N ARG A 144 6.45 21.73 14.92
CA ARG A 144 7.21 22.72 15.73
C ARG A 144 7.08 24.14 15.19
N GLY A 145 6.36 24.39 14.10
CA GLY A 145 6.21 25.71 13.48
C GLY A 145 7.48 26.26 12.87
N LEU A 146 8.51 25.42 12.58
CA LEU A 146 9.79 25.85 12.08
C LEU A 146 9.78 25.98 10.55
N THR A 147 10.49 27.00 10.02
CA THR A 147 10.81 27.07 8.59
C THR A 147 11.98 26.13 8.27
N GLN A 148 12.10 25.71 7.01
CA GLN A 148 13.24 24.89 6.56
C GLN A 148 14.58 25.59 6.82
N LYS A 149 14.64 26.90 6.55
CA LYS A 149 15.84 27.69 6.76
C LYS A 149 16.24 27.70 8.24
N TYR A 150 15.30 27.93 9.13
CA TYR A 150 15.55 28.00 10.57
C TYR A 150 15.96 26.62 11.13
N LEU A 151 15.33 25.52 10.69
CA LEU A 151 15.76 24.17 11.09
C LEU A 151 17.17 23.85 10.58
N ALA A 152 17.52 24.29 9.36
CA ALA A 152 18.86 24.10 8.82
C ALA A 152 19.90 24.84 9.65
N GLU A 153 19.63 26.09 10.08
CA GLU A 153 20.48 26.89 10.95
C GLU A 153 20.64 26.23 12.34
N LEU A 154 19.55 25.79 12.96
CA LEU A 154 19.56 25.14 14.28
C LEU A 154 20.33 23.82 14.30
N SER A 155 20.13 22.99 13.25
CA SER A 155 20.74 21.66 13.17
C SER A 155 22.16 21.68 12.57
N GLY A 156 22.60 22.79 11.96
CA GLY A 156 23.85 22.85 11.20
C GLY A 156 23.82 22.04 9.88
N VAL A 157 22.67 21.52 9.47
CA VAL A 157 22.52 20.77 8.24
C VAL A 157 22.29 21.73 7.07
N ASN A 158 23.00 21.51 5.96
CA ASN A 158 22.85 22.35 4.77
C ASN A 158 21.37 22.36 4.30
N LEU A 159 20.83 23.57 4.04
CA LEU A 159 19.43 23.79 3.65
C LEU A 159 19.01 22.91 2.46
N ARG A 160 19.84 22.79 1.41
CA ARG A 160 19.53 21.98 0.23
C ARG A 160 19.46 20.50 0.58
N THR A 161 20.33 20.03 1.46
CA THR A 161 20.32 18.65 1.96
C THR A 161 19.05 18.37 2.78
N LEU A 162 18.66 19.28 3.66
CA LEU A 162 17.44 19.20 4.44
C LEU A 162 16.21 19.16 3.52
N GLN A 163 16.16 20.02 2.51
CA GLN A 163 15.09 20.01 1.52
C GLN A 163 14.98 18.67 0.78
N GLN A 164 16.12 18.08 0.41
CA GLN A 164 16.15 16.76 -0.24
C GLN A 164 15.63 15.64 0.67
N TYR A 165 15.91 15.68 1.97
CA TYR A 165 15.33 14.75 2.94
C TYR A 165 13.83 14.95 3.08
N GLU A 166 13.35 16.20 3.16
CA GLU A 166 11.90 16.46 3.34
C GLU A 166 11.04 16.08 2.15
N ILE A 167 11.56 16.14 0.92
CA ILE A 167 10.84 15.69 -0.27
C ILE A 167 11.08 14.21 -0.60
N GLY A 168 11.86 13.50 0.22
CA GLY A 168 12.19 12.10 0.00
C GLY A 168 13.14 11.82 -1.16
N ALA A 169 13.74 12.86 -1.77
CA ALA A 169 14.71 12.70 -2.85
C ALA A 169 16.05 12.10 -2.35
N LYS A 170 16.33 12.25 -1.06
CA LYS A 170 17.44 11.62 -0.38
C LYS A 170 16.92 10.87 0.84
N ASP A 171 17.33 9.60 0.96
CA ASP A 171 16.92 8.73 2.06
C ASP A 171 17.61 9.17 3.36
N ILE A 172 16.81 9.64 4.33
CA ILE A 172 17.31 10.08 5.63
C ILE A 172 17.89 8.93 6.45
N ASN A 173 17.41 7.69 6.25
CA ASN A 173 17.92 6.52 6.95
C ASN A 173 19.39 6.20 6.59
N ARG A 174 19.86 6.74 5.45
CA ARG A 174 21.25 6.62 5.01
C ARG A 174 22.11 7.83 5.38
N ALA A 175 21.56 8.79 6.13
CA ALA A 175 22.33 9.90 6.64
C ALA A 175 23.29 9.45 7.75
N SER A 176 24.34 10.22 8.00
CA SER A 176 25.20 9.95 9.15
C SER A 176 24.42 10.07 10.46
N GLY A 177 24.77 9.26 11.45
CA GLY A 177 24.16 9.33 12.79
C GLY A 177 24.26 10.73 13.40
N GLU A 178 25.34 11.47 13.11
CA GLU A 178 25.54 12.86 13.53
C GLU A 178 24.46 13.78 12.91
N THR A 179 24.19 13.65 11.60
CA THR A 179 23.17 14.44 10.92
C THR A 179 21.77 14.18 11.50
N ILE A 180 21.40 12.91 11.72
CA ILE A 180 20.10 12.55 12.28
C ILE A 180 19.98 13.07 13.71
N ASN A 181 21.04 12.92 14.53
CA ASN A 181 21.05 13.39 15.90
C ASN A 181 20.92 14.93 15.98
N SER A 182 21.62 15.67 15.13
CA SER A 182 21.52 17.13 15.08
C SER A 182 20.10 17.60 14.73
N LEU A 183 19.45 16.92 13.77
CA LEU A 183 18.05 17.19 13.42
C LEU A 183 17.10 16.85 14.57
N ALA A 184 17.29 15.72 15.23
CA ALA A 184 16.48 15.28 16.38
C ALA A 184 16.58 16.28 17.56
N LEU A 185 17.77 16.73 17.88
CA LEU A 185 18.00 17.74 18.92
C LEU A 185 17.32 19.08 18.57
N ALA A 186 17.48 19.55 17.32
CA ALA A 186 16.85 20.79 16.85
C ALA A 186 15.31 20.72 16.85
N LEU A 187 14.74 19.51 16.68
CA LEU A 187 13.31 19.24 16.69
C LEU A 187 12.77 18.84 18.07
N HIS A 188 13.62 18.72 19.10
CA HIS A 188 13.26 18.22 20.43
C HIS A 188 12.50 16.88 20.36
N CYS A 189 13.05 15.90 19.65
CA CYS A 189 12.47 14.56 19.49
C CYS A 189 13.56 13.48 19.57
N ASN A 190 13.16 12.20 19.58
CA ASN A 190 14.11 11.11 19.58
C ASN A 190 14.74 10.92 18.19
N PHE A 191 15.92 10.33 18.14
CA PHE A 191 16.63 9.94 16.93
C PHE A 191 15.76 9.15 15.96
N TYR A 192 15.00 8.17 16.48
CA TYR A 192 14.13 7.31 15.67
C TYR A 192 12.89 8.02 15.12
N ASP A 193 12.43 9.12 15.74
CA ASP A 193 11.27 9.88 15.27
C ASP A 193 11.55 10.60 13.94
N VAL A 194 12.82 10.93 13.66
CA VAL A 194 13.27 11.58 12.43
C VAL A 194 13.42 10.59 11.28
N MET A 195 13.68 9.32 11.60
CA MET A 195 13.89 8.26 10.62
C MET A 195 12.57 7.80 9.97
N GLU A 196 12.65 7.35 8.73
CA GLU A 196 11.54 6.71 8.02
C GLU A 196 11.52 5.19 8.32
N ILE A 197 11.35 4.83 9.61
CA ILE A 197 11.30 3.44 10.04
C ILE A 197 9.86 2.96 9.95
N ASN A 198 9.58 2.02 9.08
CA ASN A 198 8.36 1.22 9.15
C ASN A 198 8.49 0.24 10.32
N MET A 199 7.88 0.53 11.47
CA MET A 199 7.94 -0.33 12.67
C MET A 199 7.18 -1.68 12.52
N PHE A 200 6.78 -2.03 11.28
CA PHE A 200 6.04 -3.27 10.98
C PHE A 200 6.60 -3.93 9.69
N GLU A 201 7.83 -4.41 9.74
CA GLU A 201 8.28 -5.51 8.88
C GLU A 201 8.21 -6.83 9.62
#